data_6947f3495ac207cb780af69e78924999
#
_entry.id   6947f3495ac207cb780af69e78924999
#
_cell.length_a   1.000
_cell.length_b   1.000
_cell.length_c   1.000
_cell.angle_alpha   90.00
_cell.angle_beta   90.00
_cell.angle_gamma   90.00
#
_symmetry.space_group_name_H-M   'P 1'
#
loop_
_entity.id
_entity.type
_entity.pdbx_description
1 polymer ?
#
loop_
_entity_poly.entity_id
_entity_poly.type
_entity_poly.pdbx_seq_one_letter_code
_entity_poly.pdbx_strand_id
1 'polypeptide(L)'
;MTERLPAMLVALCLAVSGCASTTAGTAMPSPPLPPPTAETLPALLLSAPDAATALGAGELAVTGETNTPWNDATHFQGPGEAGCLAVAGAAQKSVYANAGWTALHGQVLREPPSARTWSHFATQAVVLFRDAGTASSFLGAQRQSWAGCSNRELRYAQPLAPDQVWAVGPTKTDRDLLTVSREQRGPQHWFCQRALTVHGNVGVDVEACSLDRPTSAAAAIAGRIGDRLPTA
;
A
#
# COMPACT_ATOMS: atom_id res chain seq x y z
N MET A 1 -19.36 78.07 -35.17
CA MET A 1 -19.93 77.49 -36.37
C MET A 1 -18.92 76.49 -36.88
N THR A 2 -19.05 75.27 -36.57
CA THR A 2 -18.46 74.12 -37.32
C THR A 2 -19.00 72.82 -36.68
N GLU A 3 -19.94 72.22 -37.39
CA GLU A 3 -20.55 70.95 -37.09
C GLU A 3 -19.54 69.82 -37.24
N ARG A 4 -19.55 68.88 -36.29
CA ARG A 4 -18.83 67.60 -36.44
C ARG A 4 -19.87 66.48 -36.42
N LEU A 5 -19.98 65.78 -37.56
CA LEU A 5 -20.73 64.52 -37.69
C LEU A 5 -20.06 63.42 -36.90
N PRO A 6 -20.83 62.53 -36.24
CA PRO A 6 -20.30 61.32 -35.70
C PRO A 6 -20.26 60.20 -36.75
N ALA A 7 -19.11 59.55 -36.87
CA ALA A 7 -18.89 58.34 -37.67
C ALA A 7 -19.54 57.14 -36.98
N MET A 8 -20.47 56.49 -37.68
CA MET A 8 -21.16 55.29 -37.26
C MET A 8 -20.30 54.07 -37.62
N LEU A 9 -19.72 53.42 -36.62
CA LEU A 9 -18.98 52.15 -36.80
C LEU A 9 -20.00 51.01 -36.79
N VAL A 10 -20.22 50.38 -37.94
CA VAL A 10 -20.98 49.14 -38.07
C VAL A 10 -20.07 47.95 -37.70
N ALA A 11 -20.29 47.35 -36.56
CA ALA A 11 -19.63 46.10 -36.14
C ALA A 11 -20.33 44.91 -36.82
N LEU A 12 -19.62 44.27 -37.73
CA LEU A 12 -20.05 43.04 -38.42
C LEU A 12 -19.71 41.83 -37.56
N CYS A 13 -20.72 41.29 -36.83
CA CYS A 13 -20.59 40.05 -36.09
C CYS A 13 -20.65 38.84 -37.05
N LEU A 14 -19.51 38.22 -37.32
CA LEU A 14 -19.40 36.93 -37.99
C LEU A 14 -19.78 35.81 -36.99
N ALA A 15 -21.00 35.27 -37.09
CA ALA A 15 -21.41 34.08 -36.37
C ALA A 15 -20.74 32.84 -37.01
N VAL A 16 -19.72 32.29 -36.38
CA VAL A 16 -19.12 30.99 -36.73
C VAL A 16 -20.01 29.90 -36.14
N SER A 17 -20.88 29.33 -36.95
CA SER A 17 -21.68 28.15 -36.58
C SER A 17 -20.77 26.90 -36.69
N GLY A 18 -20.10 26.55 -35.59
CA GLY A 18 -19.39 25.30 -35.46
C GLY A 18 -20.39 24.15 -35.30
N CYS A 19 -20.51 23.28 -36.31
CA CYS A 19 -21.20 21.99 -36.16
C CYS A 19 -20.41 21.09 -35.21
N ALA A 20 -20.84 20.99 -33.95
CA ALA A 20 -20.39 19.97 -33.04
C ALA A 20 -21.07 18.65 -33.42
N SER A 21 -20.36 17.78 -34.15
CA SER A 21 -20.79 16.40 -34.36
C SER A 21 -20.50 15.60 -33.10
N THR A 22 -21.51 15.39 -32.27
CA THR A 22 -21.47 14.41 -31.18
C THR A 22 -21.53 13.02 -31.78
N THR A 23 -20.38 12.36 -31.92
CA THR A 23 -20.32 10.94 -32.20
C THR A 23 -20.73 10.21 -30.92
N ALA A 24 -21.92 9.64 -30.88
CA ALA A 24 -22.32 8.74 -29.83
C ALA A 24 -21.50 7.45 -29.95
N GLY A 25 -20.31 7.44 -29.36
CA GLY A 25 -19.53 6.23 -29.18
C GLY A 25 -20.18 5.41 -28.09
N THR A 26 -20.72 4.23 -28.44
CA THR A 26 -21.08 3.24 -27.43
C THR A 26 -19.78 2.78 -26.76
N ALA A 27 -19.61 3.11 -25.49
CA ALA A 27 -18.49 2.58 -24.72
C ALA A 27 -18.60 1.06 -24.67
N MET A 28 -17.74 0.34 -25.39
CA MET A 28 -17.64 -1.09 -25.23
C MET A 28 -17.04 -1.37 -23.85
N PRO A 29 -17.62 -2.27 -23.05
CA PRO A 29 -17.01 -2.72 -21.82
C PRO A 29 -15.59 -3.22 -22.10
N SER A 30 -14.61 -2.76 -21.35
CA SER A 30 -13.27 -3.34 -21.42
C SER A 30 -13.35 -4.83 -21.09
N PRO A 31 -12.63 -5.71 -21.81
CA PRO A 31 -12.59 -7.11 -21.43
C PRO A 31 -12.10 -7.28 -20.00
N PRO A 32 -12.62 -8.24 -19.24
CA PRO A 32 -12.17 -8.49 -17.88
C PRO A 32 -10.67 -8.78 -17.86
N LEU A 33 -9.99 -8.28 -16.82
CA LEU A 33 -8.57 -8.56 -16.61
C LEU A 33 -8.36 -10.07 -16.44
N PRO A 34 -7.30 -10.66 -17.03
CA PRO A 34 -6.99 -12.05 -16.82
C PRO A 34 -6.65 -12.32 -15.35
N PRO A 35 -6.94 -13.54 -14.83
CA PRO A 35 -6.54 -13.90 -13.48
C PRO A 35 -5.03 -13.75 -13.29
N PRO A 36 -4.57 -13.23 -12.15
CA PRO A 36 -3.15 -13.13 -11.83
C PRO A 36 -2.46 -14.50 -11.78
N THR A 37 -1.23 -14.56 -12.29
CA THR A 37 -0.33 -15.70 -12.22
C THR A 37 0.95 -15.32 -11.50
N ALA A 38 1.81 -16.28 -11.14
CA ALA A 38 3.07 -15.99 -10.49
C ALA A 38 3.94 -15.00 -11.28
N GLU A 39 3.92 -15.08 -12.62
CA GLU A 39 4.70 -14.23 -13.51
C GLU A 39 4.16 -12.79 -13.57
N THR A 40 2.87 -12.60 -13.31
CA THR A 40 2.23 -11.27 -13.37
C THR A 40 2.22 -10.54 -12.04
N LEU A 41 2.52 -11.21 -10.91
CA LEU A 41 2.54 -10.58 -9.58
C LEU A 41 3.43 -9.33 -9.50
N PRO A 42 4.64 -9.28 -10.08
CA PRO A 42 5.48 -8.08 -10.01
C PRO A 42 4.81 -6.83 -10.59
N ALA A 43 4.02 -6.97 -11.65
CA ALA A 43 3.33 -5.86 -12.30
C ALA A 43 2.18 -5.28 -11.49
N LEU A 44 1.71 -5.98 -10.46
CA LEU A 44 0.66 -5.51 -9.56
C LEU A 44 1.19 -4.51 -8.52
N LEU A 45 2.47 -4.61 -8.14
CA LEU A 45 3.06 -3.72 -7.16
C LEU A 45 3.15 -2.28 -7.67
N LEU A 46 3.13 -1.33 -6.74
CA LEU A 46 3.36 0.07 -7.11
C LEU A 46 4.82 0.27 -7.53
N SER A 47 5.02 1.13 -8.52
CA SER A 47 6.35 1.63 -8.83
C SER A 47 6.93 2.44 -7.65
N ALA A 48 8.26 2.57 -7.58
CA ALA A 48 8.88 3.36 -6.53
C ALA A 48 8.40 4.83 -6.50
N PRO A 49 8.19 5.53 -7.64
CA PRO A 49 7.58 6.87 -7.65
C PRO A 49 6.13 6.89 -7.13
N ASP A 50 5.32 5.87 -7.47
CA ASP A 50 3.93 5.78 -6.98
C ASP A 50 3.88 5.55 -5.47
N ALA A 51 4.74 4.67 -4.95
CA ALA A 51 4.89 4.41 -3.54
C ALA A 51 5.40 5.65 -2.79
N ALA A 52 6.39 6.37 -3.35
CA ALA A 52 6.89 7.63 -2.81
C ALA A 52 5.76 8.66 -2.68
N THR A 53 4.92 8.80 -3.72
CA THR A 53 3.74 9.67 -3.69
C THR A 53 2.78 9.27 -2.56
N ALA A 54 2.52 7.98 -2.37
CA ALA A 54 1.62 7.50 -1.32
C ALA A 54 2.19 7.75 0.10
N LEU A 55 3.52 7.66 0.27
CA LEU A 55 4.21 7.95 1.52
C LEU A 55 4.39 9.45 1.80
N GLY A 56 4.28 10.30 0.78
CA GLY A 56 4.71 11.69 0.88
C GLY A 56 6.23 11.82 0.96
N ALA A 57 6.98 10.83 0.45
CA ALA A 57 8.43 10.83 0.34
C ALA A 57 8.87 11.57 -0.94
N GLY A 58 10.11 12.11 -0.94
CA GLY A 58 10.67 12.75 -2.13
C GLY A 58 11.02 11.73 -3.22
N GLU A 59 11.79 10.72 -2.86
CA GLU A 59 12.24 9.66 -3.76
C GLU A 59 12.35 8.33 -2.99
N LEU A 60 11.94 7.26 -3.62
CA LEU A 60 12.18 5.90 -3.14
C LEU A 60 12.81 5.06 -4.26
N ALA A 61 13.57 4.05 -3.85
CA ALA A 61 14.13 3.03 -4.72
C ALA A 61 13.77 1.64 -4.19
N VAL A 62 13.64 0.67 -5.07
CA VAL A 62 13.54 -0.73 -4.71
C VAL A 62 14.91 -1.18 -4.22
N THR A 63 15.02 -1.54 -2.95
CA THR A 63 16.28 -1.97 -2.29
C THR A 63 16.31 -3.45 -2.01
N GLY A 64 15.23 -4.17 -2.19
CA GLY A 64 15.14 -5.62 -2.04
C GLY A 64 13.88 -6.17 -2.68
N GLU A 65 13.98 -7.39 -3.18
CA GLU A 65 12.88 -8.14 -3.77
C GLU A 65 12.89 -9.59 -3.28
N THR A 66 11.74 -10.23 -3.27
CA THR A 66 11.61 -11.64 -2.91
C THR A 66 10.43 -12.29 -3.61
N ASN A 67 10.55 -13.60 -3.87
CA ASN A 67 9.45 -14.45 -4.32
C ASN A 67 9.01 -15.46 -3.25
N THR A 68 9.46 -15.25 -2.01
CA THR A 68 9.06 -16.05 -0.85
C THR A 68 8.83 -15.12 0.34
N PRO A 69 8.01 -15.51 1.34
CA PRO A 69 7.88 -14.72 2.56
C PRO A 69 9.23 -14.43 3.19
N TRP A 70 9.41 -13.20 3.71
CA TRP A 70 10.65 -12.82 4.37
C TRP A 70 10.88 -13.65 5.62
N ASN A 71 12.16 -13.91 5.90
CA ASN A 71 12.54 -14.51 7.17
C ASN A 71 12.01 -13.61 8.29
N ASP A 72 11.35 -14.26 9.22
CA ASP A 72 10.87 -13.57 10.40
C ASP A 72 12.03 -12.87 11.09
N ALA A 73 11.77 -11.69 11.52
CA ALA A 73 12.68 -11.04 12.41
C ALA A 73 12.84 -11.91 13.65
N THR A 74 13.98 -12.59 13.74
CA THR A 74 14.41 -13.38 14.91
C THR A 74 14.55 -12.52 16.17
N HIS A 75 14.07 -11.30 16.13
CA HIS A 75 14.24 -10.24 17.10
C HIS A 75 13.07 -10.10 18.08
N PHE A 76 11.91 -10.74 17.81
CA PHE A 76 10.81 -10.78 18.78
C PHE A 76 11.05 -11.88 19.80
N GLN A 77 11.51 -11.52 20.99
CA GLN A 77 12.00 -12.49 21.99
C GLN A 77 11.07 -12.64 23.22
N GLY A 78 9.96 -11.94 23.28
CA GLY A 78 9.04 -12.04 24.44
C GLY A 78 8.00 -13.15 24.30
N PRO A 79 7.53 -13.74 25.42
CA PRO A 79 6.40 -14.64 25.41
C PRO A 79 5.15 -13.91 24.86
N GLY A 80 4.59 -14.41 23.77
CA GLY A 80 3.45 -13.80 23.08
C GLY A 80 3.80 -12.73 22.05
N GLU A 81 5.06 -12.31 21.91
CA GLU A 81 5.50 -11.37 20.87
C GLU A 81 5.60 -12.03 19.50
N ALA A 82 5.99 -13.30 19.45
CA ALA A 82 5.97 -14.10 18.22
C ALA A 82 4.57 -14.18 17.60
N GLY A 83 3.51 -14.18 18.39
CA GLY A 83 2.12 -14.12 17.92
C GLY A 83 1.73 -12.78 17.31
N CYS A 84 2.52 -11.72 17.55
CA CYS A 84 2.27 -10.37 17.03
C CYS A 84 3.17 -9.99 15.85
N LEU A 85 3.92 -10.93 15.29
CA LEU A 85 4.78 -10.69 14.15
C LEU A 85 3.99 -10.16 12.92
N ALA A 86 2.76 -10.62 12.77
CA ALA A 86 1.88 -10.17 11.69
C ALA A 86 1.57 -8.67 11.71
N VAL A 87 1.56 -8.02 12.88
CA VAL A 87 1.39 -6.56 12.99
C VAL A 87 2.72 -5.82 12.91
N ALA A 88 3.85 -6.53 13.00
CA ALA A 88 5.19 -5.96 13.02
C ALA A 88 5.85 -5.86 11.65
N GLY A 89 5.48 -6.70 10.69
CA GLY A 89 6.06 -6.68 9.34
C GLY A 89 5.17 -7.34 8.30
N ALA A 90 5.28 -6.91 7.03
CA ALA A 90 4.57 -7.51 5.91
C ALA A 90 5.20 -8.84 5.49
N ALA A 91 4.39 -9.75 4.98
CA ALA A 91 4.79 -11.00 4.32
C ALA A 91 5.81 -11.84 5.13
N GLN A 92 5.61 -11.96 6.46
CA GLN A 92 6.51 -12.71 7.32
C GLN A 92 6.30 -14.22 7.20
N LYS A 93 7.38 -15.00 7.17
CA LYS A 93 7.38 -16.44 6.90
C LYS A 93 6.48 -17.24 7.85
N SER A 94 6.54 -17.00 9.14
CA SER A 94 5.70 -17.72 10.12
C SER A 94 4.22 -17.38 9.97
N VAL A 95 3.89 -16.17 9.56
CA VAL A 95 2.51 -15.72 9.30
C VAL A 95 1.91 -16.44 8.09
N TYR A 96 2.73 -16.67 7.06
CA TYR A 96 2.32 -17.36 5.83
C TYR A 96 2.53 -18.89 5.87
N ALA A 97 3.12 -19.42 6.95
CA ALA A 97 3.28 -20.86 7.11
C ALA A 97 1.91 -21.56 7.07
N ASN A 98 1.76 -22.55 6.20
CA ASN A 98 0.52 -23.31 6.04
C ASN A 98 -0.72 -22.51 5.61
N ALA A 99 -0.52 -21.27 5.12
CA ALA A 99 -1.63 -20.42 4.67
C ALA A 99 -2.20 -20.79 3.30
N GLY A 100 -1.61 -21.74 2.59
CA GLY A 100 -2.08 -22.21 1.28
C GLY A 100 -1.80 -21.23 0.14
N TRP A 101 -0.80 -20.36 0.29
CA TRP A 101 -0.28 -19.55 -0.81
C TRP A 101 0.49 -20.41 -1.82
N THR A 102 0.52 -19.97 -3.08
CA THR A 102 1.15 -20.70 -4.21
C THR A 102 2.27 -19.89 -4.85
N ALA A 103 2.17 -18.57 -4.81
CA ALA A 103 3.21 -17.65 -5.27
C ALA A 103 3.18 -16.36 -4.45
N LEU A 104 4.30 -15.66 -4.39
CA LEU A 104 4.44 -14.37 -3.74
C LEU A 104 5.45 -13.53 -4.53
N HIS A 105 5.20 -12.23 -4.63
CA HIS A 105 6.23 -11.27 -4.99
C HIS A 105 6.17 -10.08 -4.04
N GLY A 106 7.31 -9.68 -3.53
CA GLY A 106 7.41 -8.57 -2.59
C GLY A 106 8.62 -7.69 -2.84
N GLN A 107 8.49 -6.41 -2.49
CA GLN A 107 9.52 -5.38 -2.62
C GLN A 107 9.68 -4.60 -1.34
N VAL A 108 10.92 -4.21 -1.04
CA VAL A 108 11.27 -3.22 -0.03
C VAL A 108 11.70 -1.93 -0.74
N LEU A 109 11.05 -0.83 -0.38
CA LEU A 109 11.33 0.50 -0.93
C LEU A 109 11.85 1.39 0.19
N ARG A 110 12.92 2.13 -0.08
CA ARG A 110 13.54 3.09 0.84
C ARG A 110 14.06 4.27 0.07
N GLU A 111 14.41 5.35 0.77
CA GLU A 111 15.22 6.40 0.16
C GLU A 111 16.52 5.79 -0.42
N PRO A 112 17.01 6.32 -1.55
CA PRO A 112 18.19 5.77 -2.21
C PRO A 112 19.42 5.87 -1.29
N PRO A 113 20.47 5.04 -1.50
CA PRO A 113 21.69 5.05 -0.68
C PRO A 113 22.42 6.40 -0.65
N SER A 114 22.14 7.29 -1.60
CA SER A 114 22.61 8.68 -1.62
C SER A 114 21.98 9.56 -0.55
N ALA A 115 20.82 9.19 -0.01
CA ALA A 115 20.23 9.87 1.13
C ALA A 115 21.06 9.61 2.38
N ARG A 116 21.38 10.67 3.13
CA ARG A 116 22.19 10.56 4.35
C ARG A 116 21.43 9.92 5.51
N THR A 117 20.12 10.02 5.49
CA THR A 117 19.21 9.49 6.52
C THR A 117 17.96 8.97 5.86
N TRP A 118 17.41 7.91 6.43
CA TRP A 118 16.11 7.41 6.02
C TRP A 118 15.03 8.04 6.86
N SER A 119 13.97 8.47 6.22
CA SER A 119 12.77 9.00 6.86
C SER A 119 11.50 8.27 6.42
N HIS A 120 11.60 7.43 5.38
CA HIS A 120 10.50 6.63 4.87
C HIS A 120 10.99 5.26 4.42
N PHE A 121 10.14 4.26 4.62
CA PHE A 121 10.26 3.00 3.90
C PHE A 121 8.89 2.36 3.69
N ALA A 122 8.79 1.47 2.73
CA ALA A 122 7.64 0.60 2.56
C ALA A 122 8.09 -0.81 2.19
N THR A 123 7.30 -1.78 2.64
CA THR A 123 7.32 -3.15 2.14
C THR A 123 5.96 -3.41 1.54
N GLN A 124 5.91 -3.82 0.29
CA GLN A 124 4.69 -4.22 -0.39
C GLN A 124 4.84 -5.65 -0.92
N ALA A 125 3.80 -6.45 -0.78
CA ALA A 125 3.77 -7.81 -1.28
C ALA A 125 2.39 -8.17 -1.83
N VAL A 126 2.39 -8.95 -2.91
CA VAL A 126 1.21 -9.62 -3.43
C VAL A 126 1.40 -11.13 -3.32
N VAL A 127 0.35 -11.80 -2.87
CA VAL A 127 0.39 -13.23 -2.52
C VAL A 127 -0.74 -13.95 -3.22
N LEU A 128 -0.41 -14.89 -4.08
CA LEU A 128 -1.38 -15.73 -4.76
C LEU A 128 -1.71 -16.93 -3.89
N PHE A 129 -2.99 -17.12 -3.59
CA PHE A 129 -3.51 -18.31 -2.93
C PHE A 129 -4.09 -19.28 -3.97
N ARG A 130 -4.23 -20.55 -3.63
CA ARG A 130 -4.82 -21.56 -4.53
C ARG A 130 -6.25 -21.23 -4.97
N ASP A 131 -7.02 -20.53 -4.11
CA ASP A 131 -8.40 -20.12 -4.38
C ASP A 131 -8.83 -18.96 -3.47
N ALA A 132 -9.96 -18.30 -3.79
CA ALA A 132 -10.50 -17.20 -3.04
C ALA A 132 -10.94 -17.58 -1.61
N GLY A 133 -11.43 -18.81 -1.41
CA GLY A 133 -11.81 -19.29 -0.08
C GLY A 133 -10.60 -19.40 0.86
N THR A 134 -9.46 -19.86 0.33
CA THR A 134 -8.19 -19.91 1.06
C THR A 134 -7.70 -18.50 1.43
N ALA A 135 -7.76 -17.54 0.50
CA ALA A 135 -7.39 -16.15 0.75
C ALA A 135 -8.29 -15.50 1.83
N SER A 136 -9.60 -15.70 1.73
CA SER A 136 -10.57 -15.18 2.71
C SER A 136 -10.38 -15.80 4.09
N SER A 137 -10.09 -17.10 4.16
CA SER A 137 -9.79 -17.80 5.42
C SER A 137 -8.52 -17.26 6.07
N PHE A 138 -7.49 -17.00 5.27
CA PHE A 138 -6.26 -16.35 5.73
C PHE A 138 -6.55 -14.96 6.32
N LEU A 139 -7.27 -14.09 5.61
CA LEU A 139 -7.64 -12.77 6.10
C LEU A 139 -8.45 -12.87 7.42
N GLY A 140 -9.39 -13.80 7.50
CA GLY A 140 -10.17 -14.07 8.72
C GLY A 140 -9.28 -14.43 9.91
N ALA A 141 -8.30 -15.30 9.72
CA ALA A 141 -7.31 -15.65 10.73
C ALA A 141 -6.45 -14.45 11.14
N GLN A 142 -6.04 -13.63 10.17
CA GLN A 142 -5.26 -12.42 10.48
C GLN A 142 -6.07 -11.38 11.26
N ARG A 143 -7.35 -11.20 10.98
CA ARG A 143 -8.24 -10.32 11.78
C ARG A 143 -8.23 -10.71 13.26
N GLN A 144 -8.30 -11.99 13.57
CA GLN A 144 -8.26 -12.50 14.94
C GLN A 144 -6.86 -12.30 15.56
N SER A 145 -5.81 -12.66 14.82
CA SER A 145 -4.43 -12.53 15.30
C SER A 145 -4.06 -11.06 15.60
N TRP A 146 -4.38 -10.13 14.70
CA TRP A 146 -4.07 -8.71 14.89
C TRP A 146 -4.87 -8.11 16.06
N ALA A 147 -6.13 -8.51 16.23
CA ALA A 147 -6.95 -8.08 17.39
C ALA A 147 -6.29 -8.42 18.72
N GLY A 148 -5.67 -9.61 18.84
CA GLY A 148 -4.92 -10.02 20.02
C GLY A 148 -3.66 -9.20 20.31
N CYS A 149 -3.18 -8.44 19.32
CA CYS A 149 -2.00 -7.58 19.43
C CYS A 149 -2.35 -6.08 19.58
N SER A 150 -3.65 -5.73 19.50
CA SER A 150 -4.11 -4.35 19.64
C SER A 150 -3.82 -3.78 21.01
N ASN A 151 -3.43 -2.49 21.03
CA ASN A 151 -3.18 -1.71 22.25
C ASN A 151 -2.11 -2.35 23.17
N ARG A 152 -1.11 -2.99 22.59
CA ARG A 152 0.00 -3.61 23.31
C ARG A 152 1.31 -2.90 22.99
N GLU A 153 2.29 -3.04 23.86
CA GLU A 153 3.69 -2.75 23.55
C GLU A 153 4.39 -4.04 23.13
N LEU A 154 5.17 -3.96 22.06
CA LEU A 154 6.02 -5.02 21.55
C LEU A 154 7.47 -4.62 21.70
N ARG A 155 8.30 -5.54 22.19
CA ARG A 155 9.75 -5.36 22.30
C ARG A 155 10.45 -6.06 21.16
N TYR A 156 11.33 -5.34 20.53
CA TYR A 156 12.15 -5.80 19.42
C TYR A 156 13.60 -5.79 19.85
N ALA A 157 14.12 -6.96 20.17
CA ALA A 157 15.50 -7.09 20.62
C ALA A 157 16.49 -6.84 19.46
N GLN A 158 17.53 -6.08 19.74
CA GLN A 158 18.61 -5.82 18.79
C GLN A 158 19.93 -6.35 19.38
N PRO A 159 20.67 -7.23 18.66
CA PRO A 159 21.86 -7.88 19.23
C PRO A 159 22.97 -6.93 19.70
N LEU A 160 23.05 -5.73 19.13
CA LEU A 160 24.15 -4.77 19.39
C LEU A 160 23.65 -3.34 19.66
N ALA A 161 22.34 -3.17 19.92
CA ALA A 161 21.72 -1.88 20.19
C ALA A 161 20.63 -2.04 21.27
N PRO A 162 20.18 -0.96 21.90
CA PRO A 162 19.03 -1.03 22.80
C PRO A 162 17.78 -1.59 22.13
N ASP A 163 17.01 -2.36 22.87
CA ASP A 163 15.73 -2.87 22.41
C ASP A 163 14.84 -1.74 21.91
N GLN A 164 14.16 -1.99 20.80
CA GLN A 164 13.10 -1.09 20.34
C GLN A 164 11.79 -1.47 21.01
N VAL A 165 11.04 -0.47 21.44
CA VAL A 165 9.70 -0.64 21.98
C VAL A 165 8.72 0.01 21.02
N TRP A 166 7.69 -0.75 20.64
CA TRP A 166 6.66 -0.31 19.72
C TRP A 166 5.29 -0.38 20.37
N ALA A 167 4.60 0.76 20.44
CA ALA A 167 3.20 0.79 20.84
C ALA A 167 2.32 0.47 19.63
N VAL A 168 1.56 -0.61 19.72
CA VAL A 168 0.59 -1.03 18.71
C VAL A 168 -0.75 -0.38 19.04
N GLY A 169 -1.32 0.32 18.07
CA GLY A 169 -2.64 0.91 18.19
C GLY A 169 -3.77 -0.11 18.01
N PRO A 170 -5.03 0.35 18.01
CA PRO A 170 -6.17 -0.50 17.73
C PRO A 170 -6.15 -0.98 16.27
N THR A 171 -6.47 -2.26 16.06
CA THR A 171 -6.74 -2.77 14.72
C THR A 171 -8.07 -2.23 14.21
N LYS A 172 -8.13 -1.96 12.92
CA LYS A 172 -9.33 -1.48 12.23
C LYS A 172 -9.61 -2.39 11.04
N THR A 173 -10.89 -2.64 10.80
CA THR A 173 -11.36 -3.35 9.61
C THR A 173 -12.38 -2.47 8.91
N ASP A 174 -12.13 -2.18 7.65
CA ASP A 174 -13.09 -1.54 6.76
C ASP A 174 -13.29 -2.46 5.55
N ARG A 175 -14.45 -3.09 5.47
CA ARG A 175 -14.75 -4.17 4.53
C ARG A 175 -13.68 -5.27 4.61
N ASP A 176 -12.87 -5.44 3.57
CA ASP A 176 -11.80 -6.45 3.52
C ASP A 176 -10.40 -5.88 3.78
N LEU A 177 -10.31 -4.58 4.09
CA LEU A 177 -9.06 -3.93 4.46
C LEU A 177 -8.86 -3.97 5.98
N LEU A 178 -7.86 -4.71 6.42
CA LEU A 178 -7.39 -4.77 7.80
C LEU A 178 -6.20 -3.84 7.97
N THR A 179 -6.24 -2.95 8.96
CA THR A 179 -5.14 -2.01 9.25
C THR A 179 -4.80 -1.95 10.73
N VAL A 180 -3.55 -1.64 11.03
CA VAL A 180 -3.06 -1.30 12.36
C VAL A 180 -1.91 -0.32 12.23
N SER A 181 -1.85 0.67 13.13
CA SER A 181 -0.71 1.59 13.24
C SER A 181 0.13 1.24 14.44
N ARG A 182 1.41 1.50 14.38
CA ARG A 182 2.34 1.36 15.50
C ARG A 182 3.33 2.50 15.53
N GLU A 183 3.76 2.85 16.73
CA GLU A 183 4.65 3.96 17.02
C GLU A 183 5.86 3.46 17.81
N GLN A 184 7.06 3.76 17.35
CA GLN A 184 8.27 3.45 18.06
C GLN A 184 8.48 4.42 19.23
N ARG A 185 8.74 3.89 20.40
CA ARG A 185 9.11 4.68 21.58
C ARG A 185 10.60 4.99 21.56
N GLY A 186 10.97 6.18 22.01
CA GLY A 186 12.36 6.59 22.13
C GLY A 186 12.81 7.62 21.09
N PRO A 187 14.13 7.83 20.91
CA PRO A 187 14.67 8.95 20.14
C PRO A 187 14.47 8.81 18.62
N GLN A 188 14.34 7.60 18.13
CA GLN A 188 13.93 7.34 16.74
C GLN A 188 12.42 7.15 16.73
N HIS A 189 11.68 8.15 16.33
CA HIS A 189 10.22 8.18 16.45
C HIS A 189 9.56 7.77 15.14
N TRP A 190 9.62 6.48 14.83
CA TRP A 190 8.98 5.92 13.66
C TRP A 190 7.50 5.68 13.89
N PHE A 191 6.70 6.04 12.89
CA PHE A 191 5.31 5.67 12.76
C PHE A 191 5.13 4.74 11.59
N CYS A 192 4.61 3.55 11.82
CA CYS A 192 4.32 2.57 10.79
C CYS A 192 2.83 2.25 10.73
N GLN A 193 2.35 1.98 9.54
CA GLN A 193 1.05 1.37 9.32
C GLN A 193 1.23 0.04 8.60
N ARG A 194 0.46 -0.94 9.01
CA ARG A 194 0.25 -2.20 8.30
C ARG A 194 -1.12 -2.17 7.63
N ALA A 195 -1.21 -2.76 6.46
CA ALA A 195 -2.46 -2.99 5.73
C ALA A 195 -2.45 -4.38 5.09
N LEU A 196 -3.54 -5.10 5.25
CA LEU A 196 -3.74 -6.41 4.63
C LEU A 196 -5.16 -6.47 4.04
N THR A 197 -5.27 -6.89 2.80
CA THR A 197 -6.55 -7.10 2.12
C THR A 197 -6.47 -8.30 1.19
N VAL A 198 -7.63 -8.80 0.74
CA VAL A 198 -7.71 -9.84 -0.27
C VAL A 198 -8.71 -9.45 -1.37
N HIS A 199 -8.39 -9.79 -2.62
CA HIS A 199 -9.22 -9.61 -3.80
C HIS A 199 -9.23 -10.94 -4.57
N GLY A 200 -10.35 -11.64 -4.57
CA GLY A 200 -10.40 -12.99 -5.11
C GLY A 200 -9.39 -13.90 -4.40
N ASN A 201 -8.46 -14.47 -5.14
CA ASN A 201 -7.39 -15.33 -4.60
C ASN A 201 -6.04 -14.60 -4.40
N VAL A 202 -6.02 -13.26 -4.43
CA VAL A 202 -4.81 -12.47 -4.22
C VAL A 202 -4.88 -11.70 -2.91
N GLY A 203 -3.89 -11.92 -2.04
CA GLY A 203 -3.62 -11.09 -0.87
C GLY A 203 -2.70 -9.93 -1.21
N VAL A 204 -2.95 -8.77 -0.62
CA VAL A 204 -2.10 -7.58 -0.69
C VAL A 204 -1.67 -7.24 0.72
N ASP A 205 -0.38 -7.31 1.00
CA ASP A 205 0.20 -7.16 2.33
C ASP A 205 1.25 -6.06 2.33
N VAL A 206 1.00 -4.99 3.06
CA VAL A 206 1.79 -3.76 3.01
C VAL A 206 2.18 -3.29 4.40
N GLU A 207 3.40 -2.82 4.52
CA GLU A 207 3.87 -1.97 5.61
C GLU A 207 4.40 -0.67 5.04
N ALA A 208 4.09 0.45 5.67
CA ALA A 208 4.63 1.75 5.32
C ALA A 208 4.97 2.53 6.59
N CYS A 209 6.14 3.14 6.60
CA CYS A 209 6.68 3.84 7.77
C CYS A 209 7.20 5.23 7.40
N SER A 210 6.99 6.17 8.31
CA SER A 210 7.53 7.53 8.25
C SER A 210 8.16 7.89 9.59
N LEU A 211 9.27 8.63 9.54
CA LEU A 211 9.91 9.21 10.73
C LEU A 211 9.14 10.46 11.16
N ASP A 212 8.97 10.63 12.47
CA ASP A 212 8.41 11.81 13.12
C ASP A 212 6.98 12.22 12.75
N ARG A 213 6.23 11.36 12.02
CA ARG A 213 4.81 11.63 11.73
C ARG A 213 4.00 10.37 11.44
N PRO A 214 2.74 10.32 11.90
CA PRO A 214 1.82 9.24 11.56
C PRO A 214 1.63 9.12 10.05
N THR A 215 1.45 7.89 9.58
CA THR A 215 1.20 7.59 8.16
C THR A 215 -0.02 6.70 7.98
N SER A 216 -0.74 6.91 6.88
CA SER A 216 -1.81 6.02 6.38
C SER A 216 -1.44 5.39 5.03
N ALA A 217 -0.16 5.47 4.66
CA ALA A 217 0.33 5.09 3.33
C ALA A 217 0.16 3.60 3.03
N ALA A 218 0.23 2.71 4.02
CA ALA A 218 0.04 1.28 3.77
C ALA A 218 -1.36 0.98 3.23
N ALA A 219 -2.41 1.60 3.80
CA ALA A 219 -3.78 1.48 3.31
C ALA A 219 -3.91 2.05 1.89
N ALA A 220 -3.29 3.20 1.61
CA ALA A 220 -3.31 3.81 0.28
C ALA A 220 -2.60 2.94 -0.76
N ILE A 221 -1.43 2.39 -0.43
CA ILE A 221 -0.69 1.47 -1.31
C ILE A 221 -1.52 0.21 -1.57
N ALA A 222 -2.06 -0.42 -0.51
CA ALA A 222 -2.87 -1.62 -0.64
C ALA A 222 -4.12 -1.40 -1.50
N GLY A 223 -4.80 -0.26 -1.34
CA GLY A 223 -5.94 0.12 -2.18
C GLY A 223 -5.56 0.26 -3.65
N ARG A 224 -4.49 1.00 -3.96
CA ARG A 224 -4.02 1.19 -5.34
C ARG A 224 -3.53 -0.10 -6.00
N ILE A 225 -2.98 -1.05 -5.24
CA ILE A 225 -2.68 -2.40 -5.75
C ILE A 225 -3.97 -3.16 -6.00
N GLY A 226 -4.95 -3.08 -5.08
CA GLY A 226 -6.27 -3.68 -5.23
C GLY A 226 -6.99 -3.24 -6.51
N ASP A 227 -6.90 -1.95 -6.87
CA ASP A 227 -7.50 -1.38 -8.08
C ASP A 227 -6.92 -1.97 -9.39
N ARG A 228 -5.76 -2.63 -9.34
CA ARG A 228 -5.13 -3.33 -10.48
C ARG A 228 -5.57 -4.78 -10.61
N LEU A 229 -6.32 -5.30 -9.64
CA LEU A 229 -6.80 -6.67 -9.62
C LEU A 229 -8.17 -6.80 -10.31
N PRO A 230 -8.49 -7.96 -10.90
CA PRO A 230 -9.82 -8.20 -11.44
C PRO A 230 -10.88 -8.01 -10.36
N THR A 231 -11.97 -7.33 -10.70
CA THR A 231 -13.18 -7.31 -9.85
C THR A 231 -13.82 -8.69 -9.90
N ALA A 232 -14.06 -9.29 -8.72
CA ALA A 232 -14.72 -10.59 -8.60
C ALA A 232 -16.19 -10.51 -9.03
#